data_099090cf3eb60316a6dedac1663c5e11
#
_entry.id   099090cf3eb60316a6dedac1663c5e11
#
_cell.length_a   1.000
_cell.length_b   1.000
_cell.length_c   1.000
_cell.angle_alpha   90.00
_cell.angle_beta   90.00
_cell.angle_gamma   90.00
#
_symmetry.space_group_name_H-M   'P 1'
#
loop_
_entity.id
_entity.type
_entity.pdbx_description
1 polymer ?
#
loop_
_entity_poly.entity_id
_entity_poly.type
_entity_poly.pdbx_seq_one_letter_code
_entity_poly.pdbx_strand_id
1 'polypeptide(L)'
;MSNKILTANPDTTKRLDGSLFGMALSLIWLCVACSGGGEASAPVAPSPAPSPAPPPTGSANVMSETDVIYGSGLVQNGAVNLLMDIYQPDGDCAEPRPFVIGIHGGGFVSGSKSSLNWVANMEAAAAAGFVGISIDYRLVGDDPLVSAEFQPVADDFDEEAIRLGLTDTQRDVLYAAAAAIEDAATALVWARDNADARCLDIDRFAIWGSSAGAITALHVSHGLDEYFIDRPKPLVVIDYWGRLFLDGLVDAAGPPLMIVHGTADQSQIYEDTAVVLAAEADAVGLPFSFYTIQDGPHGFSSVNPNRVVINGDTPLNVTIEFISAHLNGGEPNYETQTIVPN
;
A
#
# COMPACT_ATOMS: atom_id res chain seq x y z
N MET A 1 -22.29 -45.40 -23.10
CA MET A 1 -21.02 -46.01 -22.84
C MET A 1 -20.24 -45.08 -21.95
N SER A 2 -19.98 -45.50 -20.75
CA SER A 2 -19.36 -44.95 -19.55
C SER A 2 -19.19 -43.44 -19.39
N ASN A 3 -20.10 -42.87 -18.64
CA ASN A 3 -19.91 -41.62 -17.89
C ASN A 3 -18.94 -41.85 -16.73
N LYS A 4 -17.82 -41.10 -16.69
CA LYS A 4 -17.05 -40.90 -15.47
C LYS A 4 -17.41 -39.53 -14.89
N ILE A 5 -18.20 -39.58 -13.85
CA ILE A 5 -18.44 -38.48 -12.94
C ILE A 5 -17.20 -38.34 -12.08
N LEU A 6 -16.50 -37.20 -12.19
CA LEU A 6 -15.46 -36.80 -11.24
C LEU A 6 -16.16 -36.11 -10.07
N THR A 7 -16.19 -36.80 -8.94
CA THR A 7 -16.65 -36.29 -7.66
C THR A 7 -15.63 -35.27 -7.13
N ALA A 8 -16.09 -34.04 -6.88
CA ALA A 8 -15.36 -33.02 -6.13
C ALA A 8 -15.12 -33.50 -4.69
N ASN A 9 -13.92 -33.23 -4.19
CA ASN A 9 -13.53 -33.52 -2.82
C ASN A 9 -13.94 -32.30 -1.94
N PRO A 10 -14.81 -32.45 -0.95
CA PRO A 10 -15.15 -31.36 -0.03
C PRO A 10 -14.29 -31.47 1.22
N ASP A 11 -13.12 -30.83 1.25
CA ASP A 11 -12.42 -30.65 2.51
C ASP A 11 -11.38 -29.52 2.42
N THR A 12 -11.83 -28.28 2.47
CA THR A 12 -11.03 -27.12 2.87
C THR A 12 -11.91 -26.06 3.54
N THR A 13 -12.61 -26.46 4.61
CA THR A 13 -13.18 -25.50 5.56
C THR A 13 -12.34 -25.54 6.85
N LYS A 14 -11.29 -24.76 6.91
CA LYS A 14 -10.69 -24.31 8.17
C LYS A 14 -10.84 -22.80 8.26
N ARG A 15 -12.03 -22.33 8.50
CA ARG A 15 -12.24 -21.04 9.15
C ARG A 15 -12.06 -21.29 10.65
N LEU A 16 -11.08 -20.64 11.24
CA LEU A 16 -10.89 -20.60 12.69
C LEU A 16 -11.90 -19.61 13.28
N ASP A 17 -12.88 -20.13 14.02
CA ASP A 17 -13.74 -19.33 14.89
C ASP A 17 -12.89 -18.65 15.96
N GLY A 18 -12.68 -17.35 15.82
CA GLY A 18 -12.00 -16.50 16.78
C GLY A 18 -12.95 -15.80 17.72
N SER A 19 -13.41 -16.48 18.78
CA SER A 19 -13.95 -15.82 19.96
C SER A 19 -13.29 -16.40 21.19
N LEU A 20 -12.30 -15.70 21.76
CA LEU A 20 -11.91 -15.88 23.16
C LEU A 20 -11.25 -14.60 23.68
N PHE A 21 -12.05 -13.77 24.32
CA PHE A 21 -11.60 -12.88 25.39
C PHE A 21 -11.17 -13.73 26.58
N GLY A 22 -9.94 -13.58 27.06
CA GLY A 22 -9.46 -14.26 28.24
C GLY A 22 -8.28 -13.55 28.87
N MET A 23 -8.56 -12.96 30.02
CA MET A 23 -7.74 -12.18 30.93
C MET A 23 -6.35 -12.75 31.21
N ALA A 24 -5.44 -11.82 31.38
CA ALA A 24 -4.09 -11.95 31.93
C ALA A 24 -4.00 -12.61 33.29
N LEU A 25 -2.97 -13.40 33.50
CA LEU A 25 -2.38 -13.62 34.84
C LEU A 25 -0.84 -13.57 34.71
N SER A 26 -0.28 -12.59 35.38
CA SER A 26 1.14 -12.38 35.58
C SER A 26 1.74 -13.52 36.40
N LEU A 27 2.86 -14.09 35.97
CA LEU A 27 3.73 -14.94 36.78
C LEU A 27 5.16 -14.41 36.69
N ILE A 28 5.56 -13.83 37.83
CA ILE A 28 6.93 -13.43 38.17
C ILE A 28 7.77 -14.68 38.32
N TRP A 29 8.85 -14.80 37.53
CA TRP A 29 9.92 -15.76 37.80
C TRP A 29 11.19 -15.04 38.22
N LEU A 30 11.58 -15.25 39.47
CA LEU A 30 12.85 -14.90 40.08
C LEU A 30 13.91 -15.89 39.55
N CYS A 31 14.96 -15.44 38.91
CA CYS A 31 16.17 -16.23 38.68
C CYS A 31 17.33 -15.73 39.55
N VAL A 32 17.79 -16.65 40.33
CA VAL A 32 18.95 -16.58 41.25
C VAL A 32 20.25 -16.49 40.42
N ALA A 33 21.13 -15.58 40.81
CA ALA A 33 22.47 -15.44 40.29
C ALA A 33 23.35 -16.64 40.66
N CYS A 34 24.10 -17.14 39.66
CA CYS A 34 25.32 -17.93 39.88
C CYS A 34 26.50 -17.21 39.23
N SER A 35 27.41 -16.80 40.06
CA SER A 35 28.70 -16.22 39.69
C SER A 35 29.66 -17.29 39.18
N GLY A 36 30.27 -17.07 38.03
CA GLY A 36 31.40 -17.84 37.52
C GLY A 36 32.20 -16.96 36.59
N GLY A 37 33.38 -16.54 37.04
CA GLY A 37 34.28 -15.70 36.26
C GLY A 37 34.96 -16.46 35.11
N GLY A 38 35.02 -15.83 33.97
CA GLY A 38 35.81 -16.21 32.81
C GLY A 38 35.98 -14.95 31.96
N GLU A 39 37.19 -14.41 31.91
CA GLU A 39 37.52 -13.32 31.02
C GLU A 39 37.42 -13.79 29.55
N ALA A 40 36.35 -13.40 28.93
CA ALA A 40 36.21 -13.53 27.46
C ALA A 40 36.52 -12.18 26.83
N SER A 41 37.52 -12.17 25.92
CA SER A 41 37.87 -11.04 25.08
C SER A 41 36.64 -10.52 24.35
N ALA A 42 36.37 -9.22 24.45
CA ALA A 42 35.23 -8.60 23.77
C ALA A 42 35.36 -8.76 22.25
N PRO A 43 34.27 -9.13 21.55
CA PRO A 43 34.26 -9.14 20.09
C PRO A 43 34.39 -7.70 19.58
N VAL A 44 35.28 -7.51 18.62
CA VAL A 44 35.43 -6.25 17.89
C VAL A 44 34.10 -5.96 17.20
N ALA A 45 33.48 -4.83 17.51
CA ALA A 45 32.27 -4.38 16.84
C ALA A 45 32.52 -4.26 15.32
N PRO A 46 31.62 -4.76 14.47
CA PRO A 46 31.73 -4.55 13.02
C PRO A 46 31.73 -3.04 12.73
N SER A 47 32.55 -2.65 11.79
CA SER A 47 32.60 -1.27 11.28
C SER A 47 31.20 -0.86 10.82
N PRO A 48 30.70 0.34 11.13
CA PRO A 48 29.42 0.78 10.64
C PRO A 48 29.42 0.72 9.10
N ALA A 49 28.34 0.16 8.53
CA ALA A 49 28.12 0.16 7.10
C ALA A 49 28.19 1.60 6.56
N PRO A 50 28.72 1.82 5.34
CA PRO A 50 28.73 3.16 4.77
C PRO A 50 27.30 3.67 4.68
N SER A 51 27.08 4.91 5.15
CA SER A 51 25.80 5.61 5.02
C SER A 51 25.33 5.55 3.56
N PRO A 52 24.06 5.27 3.30
CA PRO A 52 23.54 5.33 1.93
C PRO A 52 23.86 6.69 1.32
N ALA A 53 24.24 6.71 0.06
CA ALA A 53 24.53 7.95 -0.64
C ALA A 53 23.27 8.83 -0.57
N PRO A 54 23.41 10.13 -0.25
CA PRO A 54 22.27 11.04 -0.27
C PRO A 54 21.63 10.99 -1.67
N PRO A 55 20.28 11.09 -1.76
CA PRO A 55 19.62 11.18 -3.05
C PRO A 55 20.28 12.32 -3.87
N PRO A 56 20.36 12.20 -5.20
CA PRO A 56 21.03 13.19 -6.02
C PRO A 56 20.37 14.55 -5.79
N THR A 57 21.12 15.48 -5.17
CA THR A 57 20.74 16.87 -4.95
C THR A 57 20.92 17.68 -6.24
N GLY A 58 20.22 17.29 -7.28
CA GLY A 58 20.02 18.07 -8.48
C GLY A 58 18.51 18.11 -8.73
N SER A 59 17.92 19.28 -8.91
CA SER A 59 16.60 19.36 -9.48
C SER A 59 16.72 18.84 -10.91
N ALA A 60 16.56 17.52 -11.07
CA ALA A 60 16.39 16.94 -12.39
C ALA A 60 15.14 17.62 -12.96
N ASN A 61 15.22 18.13 -14.19
CA ASN A 61 14.02 18.55 -14.87
C ASN A 61 13.10 17.33 -14.94
N VAL A 62 11.89 17.47 -14.43
CA VAL A 62 10.88 16.43 -14.50
C VAL A 62 10.08 16.66 -15.79
N MET A 63 10.02 15.63 -16.62
CA MET A 63 9.11 15.59 -17.78
C MET A 63 7.81 14.93 -17.37
N SER A 64 6.69 15.39 -17.89
CA SER A 64 5.39 14.77 -17.66
C SER A 64 4.68 14.48 -18.98
N GLU A 65 3.98 13.35 -19.02
CA GLU A 65 3.05 12.95 -20.06
C GLU A 65 1.71 12.69 -19.39
N THR A 66 0.66 13.38 -19.84
CA THR A 66 -0.68 13.31 -19.24
C THR A 66 -1.64 12.51 -20.09
N ASP A 67 -2.68 11.96 -19.44
CA ASP A 67 -3.79 11.27 -20.10
C ASP A 67 -3.36 10.04 -20.93
N VAL A 68 -2.32 9.34 -20.47
CA VAL A 68 -1.91 8.07 -21.07
C VAL A 68 -2.96 7.01 -20.75
N ILE A 69 -3.51 6.36 -21.78
CA ILE A 69 -4.46 5.27 -21.58
C ILE A 69 -3.68 4.02 -21.13
N TYR A 70 -4.00 3.50 -19.94
CA TYR A 70 -3.41 2.28 -19.44
C TYR A 70 -4.35 1.06 -19.51
N GLY A 71 -5.64 1.30 -19.78
CA GLY A 71 -6.62 0.23 -19.87
C GLY A 71 -8.00 0.74 -20.21
N SER A 72 -8.96 -0.15 -20.03
CA SER A 72 -10.39 0.14 -20.20
C SER A 72 -11.18 -0.59 -19.12
N GLY A 73 -11.98 0.14 -18.37
CA GLY A 73 -12.84 -0.39 -17.32
C GLY A 73 -14.30 -0.54 -17.76
N LEU A 74 -14.94 -1.63 -17.36
CA LEU A 74 -16.36 -1.86 -17.66
C LEU A 74 -17.25 -0.95 -16.81
N VAL A 75 -18.29 -0.41 -17.41
CA VAL A 75 -19.35 0.38 -16.77
C VAL A 75 -20.71 -0.07 -17.26
N GLN A 76 -21.80 0.30 -16.58
CA GLN A 76 -23.18 -0.12 -16.95
C GLN A 76 -23.51 0.12 -18.42
N ASN A 77 -23.00 1.18 -19.03
CA ASN A 77 -23.31 1.57 -20.41
C ASN A 77 -22.10 1.40 -21.36
N GLY A 78 -21.24 0.41 -21.13
CA GLY A 78 -20.12 0.12 -22.03
C GLY A 78 -18.79 0.04 -21.29
N ALA A 79 -17.81 0.86 -21.68
CA ALA A 79 -16.50 0.92 -21.08
C ALA A 79 -15.94 2.34 -21.11
N VAL A 80 -15.08 2.67 -20.15
CA VAL A 80 -14.36 3.95 -20.08
C VAL A 80 -12.86 3.72 -20.20
N ASN A 81 -12.14 4.69 -20.77
CA ASN A 81 -10.68 4.66 -20.75
C ASN A 81 -10.17 4.93 -19.33
N LEU A 82 -9.22 4.12 -18.91
CA LEU A 82 -8.49 4.32 -17.66
C LEU A 82 -7.23 5.14 -17.96
N LEU A 83 -7.08 6.28 -17.31
CA LEU A 83 -6.05 7.26 -17.62
C LEU A 83 -5.02 7.38 -16.51
N MET A 84 -3.76 7.65 -16.89
CA MET A 84 -2.70 7.97 -15.95
C MET A 84 -1.84 9.12 -16.43
N ASP A 85 -1.14 9.77 -15.49
CA ASP A 85 -0.09 10.74 -15.76
C ASP A 85 1.27 10.16 -15.39
N ILE A 86 2.27 10.34 -16.21
CA ILE A 86 3.63 9.81 -16.02
C ILE A 86 4.58 10.99 -15.81
N TYR A 87 5.39 10.92 -14.76
CA TYR A 87 6.41 11.89 -14.39
C TYR A 87 7.76 11.18 -14.37
N GLN A 88 8.73 11.67 -15.11
CA GLN A 88 10.03 11.00 -15.20
C GLN A 88 11.19 11.99 -15.20
N PRO A 89 12.37 11.58 -14.70
CA PRO A 89 13.57 12.39 -14.84
C PRO A 89 13.87 12.63 -16.34
N ASP A 90 14.30 13.86 -16.68
CA ASP A 90 14.81 14.18 -18.02
C ASP A 90 16.04 13.31 -18.33
N GLY A 91 16.19 12.97 -19.60
CA GLY A 91 17.33 12.21 -20.13
C GLY A 91 16.96 10.84 -20.70
N ASP A 92 17.93 10.26 -21.41
CA ASP A 92 17.77 8.98 -22.10
C ASP A 92 17.61 7.81 -21.11
N CYS A 93 16.89 6.78 -21.55
CA CYS A 93 16.79 5.50 -20.87
C CYS A 93 18.07 4.66 -21.13
N ALA A 94 19.10 4.88 -20.32
CA ALA A 94 20.29 4.03 -20.40
C ALA A 94 20.09 2.68 -19.71
N GLU A 95 19.32 2.67 -18.61
CA GLU A 95 18.94 1.49 -17.81
C GLU A 95 17.48 1.64 -17.36
N PRO A 96 16.72 0.55 -17.21
CA PRO A 96 15.37 0.59 -16.66
C PRO A 96 15.33 1.27 -15.29
N ARG A 97 14.36 2.13 -15.09
CA ARG A 97 14.21 2.94 -13.88
C ARG A 97 13.18 2.32 -12.94
N PRO A 98 13.47 2.25 -11.64
CA PRO A 98 12.45 1.93 -10.66
C PRO A 98 11.29 2.92 -10.75
N PHE A 99 10.09 2.50 -10.39
CA PHE A 99 8.91 3.36 -10.51
C PHE A 99 7.99 3.30 -9.29
N VAL A 100 7.10 4.29 -9.18
CA VAL A 100 6.10 4.41 -8.12
C VAL A 100 4.75 4.61 -8.75
N ILE A 101 3.77 3.76 -8.41
CA ILE A 101 2.38 3.98 -8.78
C ILE A 101 1.68 4.69 -7.63
N GLY A 102 1.17 5.89 -7.91
CA GLY A 102 0.39 6.72 -7.00
C GLY A 102 -1.10 6.57 -7.24
N ILE A 103 -1.89 6.34 -6.18
CA ILE A 103 -3.34 6.12 -6.22
C ILE A 103 -4.03 7.14 -5.32
N HIS A 104 -4.82 8.02 -5.91
CA HIS A 104 -5.48 9.10 -5.19
C HIS A 104 -6.59 8.63 -4.25
N GLY A 105 -6.87 9.43 -3.21
CA GLY A 105 -8.03 9.25 -2.33
C GLY A 105 -9.31 9.83 -2.94
N GLY A 106 -10.35 9.92 -2.11
CA GLY A 106 -11.63 10.50 -2.51
C GLY A 106 -12.84 9.60 -2.23
N GLY A 107 -12.66 8.57 -1.38
CA GLY A 107 -13.75 7.70 -0.92
C GLY A 107 -14.41 6.90 -2.04
N PHE A 108 -13.73 6.65 -3.14
CA PHE A 108 -14.26 6.03 -4.37
C PHE A 108 -15.40 6.80 -5.05
N VAL A 109 -15.65 8.04 -4.61
CA VAL A 109 -16.71 8.91 -5.19
C VAL A 109 -16.16 10.14 -5.89
N SER A 110 -14.90 10.47 -5.64
CA SER A 110 -14.23 11.66 -6.20
C SER A 110 -12.71 11.48 -6.19
N GLY A 111 -11.99 12.45 -6.76
CA GLY A 111 -10.54 12.45 -6.82
C GLY A 111 -10.04 12.43 -8.26
N SER A 112 -8.74 12.57 -8.43
CA SER A 112 -8.09 12.52 -9.74
C SER A 112 -6.60 12.33 -9.60
N LYS A 113 -6.00 11.63 -10.58
CA LYS A 113 -4.56 11.53 -10.81
C LYS A 113 -3.85 12.88 -10.85
N SER A 114 -4.57 13.93 -11.30
CA SER A 114 -4.06 15.29 -11.45
C SER A 114 -4.33 16.18 -10.23
N SER A 115 -4.71 15.63 -9.07
CA SER A 115 -4.83 16.43 -7.85
C SER A 115 -3.44 16.95 -7.42
N LEU A 116 -3.40 18.21 -6.92
CA LEU A 116 -2.11 18.89 -6.64
C LEU A 116 -1.17 18.09 -5.73
N ASN A 117 -1.71 17.36 -4.74
CA ASN A 117 -0.90 16.54 -3.85
C ASN A 117 -0.27 15.35 -4.60
N TRP A 118 -1.02 14.70 -5.50
CA TRP A 118 -0.51 13.57 -6.25
C TRP A 118 0.48 13.98 -7.33
N VAL A 119 0.24 15.11 -8.01
CA VAL A 119 1.23 15.72 -8.90
C VAL A 119 2.54 15.96 -8.15
N ALA A 120 2.48 16.63 -6.98
CA ALA A 120 3.66 16.91 -6.17
C ALA A 120 4.39 15.64 -5.68
N ASN A 121 3.65 14.59 -5.30
CA ASN A 121 4.22 13.32 -4.87
C ASN A 121 4.96 12.62 -6.03
N MET A 122 4.38 12.59 -7.21
CA MET A 122 4.97 11.93 -8.38
C MET A 122 6.14 12.75 -8.96
N GLU A 123 6.06 14.08 -8.92
CA GLU A 123 7.20 14.95 -9.24
C GLU A 123 8.37 14.75 -8.26
N ALA A 124 8.08 14.57 -6.96
CA ALA A 124 9.11 14.26 -5.96
C ALA A 124 9.75 12.88 -6.21
N ALA A 125 8.95 11.87 -6.56
CA ALA A 125 9.46 10.56 -6.96
C ALA A 125 10.36 10.68 -8.21
N ALA A 126 9.94 11.45 -9.22
CA ALA A 126 10.73 11.69 -10.42
C ALA A 126 12.03 12.46 -10.12
N ALA A 127 11.98 13.47 -9.24
CA ALA A 127 13.17 14.19 -8.79
C ALA A 127 14.18 13.30 -8.03
N ALA A 128 13.68 12.23 -7.38
CA ALA A 128 14.49 11.20 -6.72
C ALA A 128 15.03 10.12 -7.68
N GLY A 129 14.73 10.20 -8.98
CA GLY A 129 15.25 9.30 -10.02
C GLY A 129 14.29 8.16 -10.40
N PHE A 130 13.09 8.11 -9.85
CA PHE A 130 12.06 7.13 -10.18
C PHE A 130 11.20 7.58 -11.38
N VAL A 131 10.42 6.68 -11.94
CA VAL A 131 9.27 7.08 -12.76
C VAL A 131 8.05 7.13 -11.85
N GLY A 132 7.43 8.30 -11.67
CA GLY A 132 6.18 8.47 -10.95
C GLY A 132 5.00 8.27 -11.90
N ILE A 133 4.03 7.43 -11.52
CA ILE A 133 2.82 7.17 -12.30
C ILE A 133 1.62 7.42 -11.41
N SER A 134 0.80 8.42 -11.72
CA SER A 134 -0.45 8.69 -11.01
C SER A 134 -1.62 8.17 -11.83
N ILE A 135 -2.48 7.32 -11.26
CA ILE A 135 -3.60 6.72 -11.97
C ILE A 135 -4.95 7.32 -11.55
N ASP A 136 -5.87 7.48 -12.50
CA ASP A 136 -7.30 7.54 -12.24
C ASP A 136 -7.84 6.10 -12.21
N TYR A 137 -8.91 5.90 -11.49
CA TYR A 137 -9.66 4.65 -11.41
C TYR A 137 -11.16 4.93 -11.43
N ARG A 138 -11.99 3.92 -11.73
CA ARG A 138 -13.45 4.08 -11.79
C ARG A 138 -14.03 4.42 -10.42
N LEU A 139 -14.91 5.40 -10.40
CA LEU A 139 -15.60 5.92 -9.23
C LEU A 139 -17.06 5.43 -9.22
N VAL A 140 -17.73 5.57 -8.08
CA VAL A 140 -19.18 5.28 -7.96
C VAL A 140 -20.00 5.96 -9.08
N GLY A 141 -19.64 7.23 -9.42
CA GLY A 141 -20.35 8.00 -10.44
C GLY A 141 -20.20 7.48 -11.89
N ASP A 142 -19.27 6.56 -12.13
CA ASP A 142 -19.09 5.90 -13.41
C ASP A 142 -19.99 4.66 -13.59
N ASP A 143 -20.74 4.28 -12.56
CA ASP A 143 -21.50 3.03 -12.51
C ASP A 143 -20.64 1.80 -12.89
N PRO A 144 -19.53 1.56 -12.16
CA PRO A 144 -18.53 0.56 -12.54
C PRO A 144 -19.10 -0.87 -12.50
N LEU A 145 -18.57 -1.72 -13.39
CA LEU A 145 -18.76 -3.16 -13.38
C LEU A 145 -17.38 -3.83 -13.32
N VAL A 146 -17.21 -4.81 -12.45
CA VAL A 146 -15.99 -5.61 -12.44
C VAL A 146 -16.02 -6.69 -13.50
N SER A 147 -14.86 -7.15 -13.97
CA SER A 147 -14.78 -8.32 -14.84
C SER A 147 -15.10 -9.62 -14.09
N ALA A 148 -15.32 -10.70 -14.82
CA ALA A 148 -15.58 -12.01 -14.22
C ALA A 148 -14.43 -12.51 -13.33
N GLU A 149 -13.20 -12.06 -13.60
CA GLU A 149 -12.01 -12.38 -12.79
C GLU A 149 -12.06 -11.68 -11.43
N PHE A 150 -12.56 -10.45 -11.37
CA PHE A 150 -12.66 -9.65 -10.15
C PHE A 150 -14.02 -9.78 -9.44
N GLN A 151 -14.97 -10.52 -10.01
CA GLN A 151 -16.27 -10.75 -9.38
C GLN A 151 -16.15 -11.37 -7.97
N PRO A 152 -15.24 -12.35 -7.70
CA PRO A 152 -15.08 -12.86 -6.34
C PRO A 152 -14.64 -11.81 -5.31
N VAL A 153 -13.82 -10.84 -5.71
CA VAL A 153 -13.41 -9.72 -4.84
C VAL A 153 -14.63 -8.85 -4.49
N ALA A 154 -15.46 -8.54 -5.49
CA ALA A 154 -16.67 -7.76 -5.28
C ALA A 154 -17.71 -8.51 -4.44
N ASP A 155 -17.83 -9.83 -4.61
CA ASP A 155 -18.75 -10.68 -3.85
C ASP A 155 -18.33 -10.72 -2.37
N ASP A 156 -17.04 -10.90 -2.05
CA ASP A 156 -16.53 -10.89 -0.68
C ASP A 156 -16.72 -9.52 -0.01
N PHE A 157 -16.55 -8.42 -0.75
CA PHE A 157 -16.81 -7.07 -0.24
C PHE A 157 -18.30 -6.85 0.03
N ASP A 158 -19.17 -7.39 -0.79
CA ASP A 158 -20.61 -7.33 -0.58
C ASP A 158 -21.06 -8.18 0.62
N GLU A 159 -20.50 -9.38 0.78
CA GLU A 159 -20.72 -10.23 1.97
C GLU A 159 -20.30 -9.51 3.26
N GLU A 160 -19.13 -8.87 3.25
CA GLU A 160 -18.65 -8.09 4.38
C GLU A 160 -19.55 -6.88 4.66
N ALA A 161 -19.98 -6.17 3.61
CA ALA A 161 -20.92 -5.06 3.73
C ALA A 161 -22.25 -5.48 4.36
N ILE A 162 -22.78 -6.64 3.96
CA ILE A 162 -24.00 -7.24 4.54
C ILE A 162 -23.76 -7.60 6.01
N ARG A 163 -22.62 -8.22 6.34
CA ARG A 163 -22.25 -8.58 7.71
C ARG A 163 -22.20 -7.36 8.63
N LEU A 164 -21.69 -6.24 8.11
CA LEU A 164 -21.59 -4.96 8.82
C LEU A 164 -22.91 -4.18 8.85
N GLY A 165 -23.93 -4.61 8.13
CA GLY A 165 -25.22 -3.93 8.03
C GLY A 165 -25.16 -2.59 7.29
N LEU A 166 -24.29 -2.49 6.29
CA LEU A 166 -24.12 -1.28 5.49
C LEU A 166 -25.34 -1.03 4.60
N THR A 167 -25.62 0.25 4.34
CA THR A 167 -26.68 0.69 3.42
C THR A 167 -26.31 0.41 1.97
N ASP A 168 -27.30 0.40 1.07
CA ASP A 168 -27.08 0.20 -0.37
C ASP A 168 -26.04 1.19 -0.93
N THR A 169 -26.12 2.48 -0.56
CA THR A 169 -25.13 3.48 -0.99
C THR A 169 -23.70 3.15 -0.50
N GLN A 170 -23.55 2.59 0.70
CA GLN A 170 -22.23 2.17 1.20
C GLN A 170 -21.74 0.90 0.48
N ARG A 171 -22.66 0.00 0.09
CA ARG A 171 -22.34 -1.18 -0.72
C ARG A 171 -21.89 -0.78 -2.12
N ASP A 172 -22.52 0.23 -2.75
CA ASP A 172 -22.06 0.79 -4.02
C ASP A 172 -20.61 1.32 -3.93
N VAL A 173 -20.23 1.92 -2.79
CA VAL A 173 -18.84 2.37 -2.55
C VAL A 173 -17.88 1.18 -2.45
N LEU A 174 -18.25 0.10 -1.76
CA LEU A 174 -17.40 -1.10 -1.67
C LEU A 174 -17.29 -1.80 -3.03
N TYR A 175 -18.34 -1.79 -3.83
CA TYR A 175 -18.29 -2.32 -5.19
C TYR A 175 -17.37 -1.49 -6.09
N ALA A 176 -17.41 -0.16 -5.98
CA ALA A 176 -16.48 0.73 -6.68
C ALA A 176 -15.03 0.54 -6.19
N ALA A 177 -14.83 0.17 -4.91
CA ALA A 177 -13.50 -0.20 -4.41
C ALA A 177 -12.96 -1.46 -5.10
N ALA A 178 -13.80 -2.50 -5.32
CA ALA A 178 -13.40 -3.67 -6.08
C ALA A 178 -13.02 -3.31 -7.54
N ALA A 179 -13.78 -2.39 -8.16
CA ALA A 179 -13.44 -1.88 -9.49
C ALA A 179 -12.13 -1.06 -9.50
N ALA A 180 -11.86 -0.26 -8.47
CA ALA A 180 -10.60 0.47 -8.34
C ALA A 180 -9.39 -0.48 -8.15
N ILE A 181 -9.57 -1.60 -7.45
CA ILE A 181 -8.54 -2.64 -7.31
C ILE A 181 -8.26 -3.31 -8.65
N GLU A 182 -9.30 -3.62 -9.44
CA GLU A 182 -9.14 -4.12 -10.82
C GLU A 182 -8.39 -3.12 -11.69
N ASP A 183 -8.71 -1.83 -11.61
CA ASP A 183 -8.06 -0.78 -12.38
C ASP A 183 -6.59 -0.63 -11.99
N ALA A 184 -6.27 -0.68 -10.70
CA ALA A 184 -4.89 -0.66 -10.22
C ALA A 184 -4.10 -1.91 -10.67
N ALA A 185 -4.70 -3.09 -10.64
CA ALA A 185 -4.09 -4.31 -11.19
C ALA A 185 -3.86 -4.18 -12.71
N THR A 186 -4.79 -3.57 -13.44
CA THR A 186 -4.66 -3.26 -14.87
C THR A 186 -3.48 -2.31 -15.13
N ALA A 187 -3.27 -1.30 -14.27
CA ALA A 187 -2.12 -0.40 -14.38
C ALA A 187 -0.79 -1.13 -14.16
N LEU A 188 -0.74 -2.10 -13.24
CA LEU A 188 0.45 -2.94 -13.03
C LEU A 188 0.75 -3.84 -14.23
N VAL A 189 -0.29 -4.43 -14.82
CA VAL A 189 -0.15 -5.24 -16.06
C VAL A 189 0.33 -4.36 -17.20
N TRP A 190 -0.22 -3.15 -17.34
CA TRP A 190 0.24 -2.18 -18.35
C TRP A 190 1.72 -1.81 -18.13
N ALA A 191 2.15 -1.59 -16.90
CA ALA A 191 3.55 -1.29 -16.60
C ALA A 191 4.47 -2.43 -17.02
N ARG A 192 4.10 -3.69 -16.77
CA ARG A 192 4.83 -4.87 -17.23
C ARG A 192 4.90 -4.94 -18.75
N ASP A 193 3.78 -4.79 -19.42
CA ASP A 193 3.67 -4.96 -20.86
C ASP A 193 4.32 -3.80 -21.66
N ASN A 194 4.57 -2.67 -20.98
CA ASN A 194 5.22 -1.48 -21.57
C ASN A 194 6.60 -1.17 -20.94
N ALA A 195 7.15 -2.08 -20.14
CA ALA A 195 8.38 -1.85 -19.38
C ALA A 195 9.54 -1.36 -20.24
N ASP A 196 9.84 -2.05 -21.33
CA ASP A 196 10.92 -1.67 -22.27
C ASP A 196 10.66 -0.31 -22.93
N ALA A 197 9.41 -0.09 -23.41
CA ALA A 197 9.06 1.14 -24.13
C ALA A 197 9.03 2.38 -23.22
N ARG A 198 8.79 2.18 -21.91
CA ARG A 198 8.65 3.23 -20.91
C ARG A 198 9.83 3.32 -19.94
N CYS A 199 10.86 2.51 -20.16
CA CYS A 199 12.06 2.47 -19.31
C CYS A 199 11.73 2.14 -17.83
N LEU A 200 10.81 1.21 -17.61
CA LEU A 200 10.39 0.79 -16.27
C LEU A 200 11.14 -0.48 -15.86
N ASP A 201 11.60 -0.53 -14.63
CA ASP A 201 12.12 -1.74 -14.01
C ASP A 201 10.98 -2.43 -13.26
N ILE A 202 10.42 -3.46 -13.87
CA ILE A 202 9.23 -4.15 -13.34
C ILE A 202 9.52 -4.94 -12.06
N ASP A 203 10.77 -5.22 -11.76
CA ASP A 203 11.20 -5.89 -10.54
C ASP A 203 11.46 -4.90 -9.38
N ARG A 204 11.46 -3.58 -9.65
CA ARG A 204 11.73 -2.54 -8.67
C ARG A 204 10.68 -1.43 -8.70
N PHE A 205 9.56 -1.67 -8.04
CA PHE A 205 8.53 -0.62 -7.93
C PHE A 205 7.83 -0.61 -6.57
N ALA A 206 7.20 0.51 -6.27
CA ALA A 206 6.39 0.76 -5.09
C ALA A 206 4.97 1.14 -5.50
N ILE A 207 4.01 0.88 -4.60
CA ILE A 207 2.65 1.44 -4.68
C ILE A 207 2.44 2.37 -3.51
N TRP A 208 1.89 3.55 -3.77
CA TRP A 208 1.61 4.55 -2.77
C TRP A 208 0.17 5.05 -2.91
N GLY A 209 -0.64 4.88 -1.87
CA GLY A 209 -2.02 5.33 -1.86
C GLY A 209 -2.36 6.23 -0.68
N SER A 210 -3.45 6.99 -0.80
CA SER A 210 -4.06 7.71 0.31
C SER A 210 -5.56 7.44 0.40
N SER A 211 -6.10 7.20 1.62
CA SER A 211 -7.53 6.94 1.83
C SER A 211 -8.03 5.81 0.92
N ALA A 212 -9.03 6.06 0.07
CA ALA A 212 -9.50 5.10 -0.93
C ALA A 212 -8.35 4.52 -1.79
N GLY A 213 -7.37 5.35 -2.18
CA GLY A 213 -6.20 4.89 -2.92
C GLY A 213 -5.28 4.00 -2.09
N ALA A 214 -5.16 4.23 -0.77
CA ALA A 214 -4.40 3.36 0.11
C ALA A 214 -5.12 2.02 0.32
N ILE A 215 -6.46 2.03 0.44
CA ILE A 215 -7.28 0.82 0.44
C ILE A 215 -7.02 0.01 -0.83
N THR A 216 -7.03 0.66 -1.99
CA THR A 216 -6.73 0.04 -3.29
C THR A 216 -5.30 -0.52 -3.33
N ALA A 217 -4.30 0.26 -2.88
CA ALA A 217 -2.90 -0.14 -2.82
C ALA A 217 -2.68 -1.39 -1.95
N LEU A 218 -3.29 -1.43 -0.78
CA LEU A 218 -3.22 -2.56 0.15
C LEU A 218 -3.86 -3.82 -0.45
N HIS A 219 -5.07 -3.71 -1.02
CA HIS A 219 -5.74 -4.88 -1.58
C HIS A 219 -5.07 -5.41 -2.85
N VAL A 220 -4.61 -4.55 -3.76
CA VAL A 220 -3.90 -5.00 -4.96
C VAL A 220 -2.57 -5.68 -4.61
N SER A 221 -1.96 -5.31 -3.49
CA SER A 221 -0.66 -5.82 -3.08
C SER A 221 -0.75 -7.08 -2.23
N HIS A 222 -1.67 -7.15 -1.27
CA HIS A 222 -1.81 -8.22 -0.29
C HIS A 222 -3.04 -9.11 -0.53
N GLY A 223 -4.14 -8.56 -1.05
CA GLY A 223 -5.42 -9.27 -1.14
C GLY A 223 -5.59 -10.16 -2.37
N LEU A 224 -5.03 -9.78 -3.52
CA LEU A 224 -5.34 -10.47 -4.78
C LEU A 224 -4.76 -11.88 -4.92
N ASP A 225 -3.83 -12.27 -4.07
CA ASP A 225 -3.27 -13.63 -4.07
C ASP A 225 -4.32 -14.68 -3.67
N GLU A 226 -5.24 -14.32 -2.79
CA GLU A 226 -6.37 -15.19 -2.38
C GLU A 226 -7.29 -15.55 -3.57
N TYR A 227 -7.33 -14.69 -4.58
CA TYR A 227 -8.15 -14.86 -5.78
C TYR A 227 -7.37 -15.38 -6.99
N PHE A 228 -6.07 -15.68 -6.82
CA PHE A 228 -5.17 -16.15 -7.89
C PHE A 228 -5.09 -15.19 -9.08
N ILE A 229 -5.26 -13.89 -8.84
CA ILE A 229 -5.16 -12.84 -9.87
C ILE A 229 -3.70 -12.49 -10.13
N ASP A 230 -3.24 -12.75 -11.37
CA ASP A 230 -1.85 -12.49 -11.79
C ASP A 230 -1.59 -10.99 -11.99
N ARG A 231 -0.57 -10.47 -11.32
CA ARG A 231 -0.05 -9.12 -11.50
C ARG A 231 1.39 -9.02 -11.02
N PRO A 232 2.16 -8.01 -11.47
CA PRO A 232 3.42 -7.67 -10.81
C PRO A 232 3.20 -7.31 -9.33
N LYS A 233 4.18 -7.67 -8.48
CA LYS A 233 4.12 -7.40 -7.04
C LYS A 233 5.09 -6.29 -6.66
N PRO A 234 4.66 -5.27 -5.90
CA PRO A 234 5.54 -4.19 -5.46
C PRO A 234 6.57 -4.70 -4.46
N LEU A 235 7.71 -4.02 -4.37
CA LEU A 235 8.69 -4.25 -3.31
C LEU A 235 8.28 -3.59 -1.98
N VAL A 236 7.38 -2.63 -2.01
CA VAL A 236 6.92 -1.91 -0.82
C VAL A 236 5.58 -1.22 -1.10
N VAL A 237 4.74 -1.12 -0.07
CA VAL A 237 3.45 -0.43 -0.10
C VAL A 237 3.45 0.72 0.89
N ILE A 238 3.01 1.88 0.43
CA ILE A 238 2.84 3.07 1.27
C ILE A 238 1.35 3.30 1.49
N ASP A 239 0.94 3.14 2.73
CA ASP A 239 -0.43 3.34 3.21
C ASP A 239 -0.55 4.67 3.94
N TYR A 240 -1.20 5.64 3.33
CA TYR A 240 -1.60 6.87 3.96
C TYR A 240 -3.08 6.81 4.32
N TRP A 241 -3.37 6.59 5.63
CA TRP A 241 -4.73 6.53 6.23
C TRP A 241 -5.73 5.66 5.47
N GLY A 242 -5.29 4.47 5.05
CA GLY A 242 -6.13 3.43 4.45
C GLY A 242 -6.52 2.33 5.43
N ARG A 243 -6.97 1.22 4.88
CA ARG A 243 -7.31 -0.02 5.60
C ARG A 243 -7.44 -1.20 4.65
N LEU A 244 -7.42 -2.41 5.18
CA LEU A 244 -8.01 -3.57 4.52
C LEU A 244 -9.49 -3.69 4.90
N PHE A 245 -10.33 -4.12 3.98
CA PHE A 245 -11.76 -4.41 4.25
C PHE A 245 -11.97 -5.82 4.78
N LEU A 246 -11.04 -6.73 4.48
CA LEU A 246 -11.09 -8.12 4.89
C LEU A 246 -9.88 -8.41 5.78
N ASP A 247 -10.11 -9.19 6.84
CA ASP A 247 -9.06 -9.59 7.78
C ASP A 247 -8.18 -10.71 7.21
N GLY A 248 -6.92 -10.79 7.65
CA GLY A 248 -6.02 -11.91 7.37
C GLY A 248 -5.46 -11.94 5.96
N LEU A 249 -5.47 -10.82 5.23
CA LEU A 249 -4.88 -10.70 3.89
C LEU A 249 -3.36 -10.46 3.93
N VAL A 250 -2.83 -10.04 5.07
CA VAL A 250 -1.39 -9.77 5.24
C VAL A 250 -0.65 -11.05 5.54
N ASP A 251 0.43 -11.33 4.82
CA ASP A 251 1.32 -12.47 5.09
C ASP A 251 2.79 -12.05 5.16
N ALA A 252 3.64 -12.92 5.74
CA ALA A 252 5.07 -12.65 5.95
C ALA A 252 5.87 -12.50 4.64
N ALA A 253 5.38 -13.01 3.53
CA ALA A 253 6.02 -12.95 2.21
C ALA A 253 5.52 -11.77 1.37
N GLY A 254 4.54 -11.03 1.89
CA GLY A 254 4.00 -9.83 1.24
C GLY A 254 4.99 -8.67 1.22
N PRO A 255 4.71 -7.61 0.46
CA PRO A 255 5.53 -6.42 0.45
C PRO A 255 5.48 -5.68 1.79
N PRO A 256 6.63 -5.23 2.33
CA PRO A 256 6.68 -4.39 3.52
C PRO A 256 5.81 -3.15 3.45
N LEU A 257 5.39 -2.63 4.61
CA LEU A 257 4.46 -1.52 4.72
C LEU A 257 5.12 -0.26 5.33
N MET A 258 4.70 0.90 4.84
CA MET A 258 4.79 2.16 5.58
C MET A 258 3.38 2.65 5.86
N ILE A 259 2.99 2.72 7.12
CA ILE A 259 1.66 3.13 7.57
C ILE A 259 1.78 4.53 8.18
N VAL A 260 1.00 5.49 7.68
CA VAL A 260 0.91 6.86 8.22
C VAL A 260 -0.55 7.18 8.52
N HIS A 261 -0.89 7.44 9.78
CA HIS A 261 -2.30 7.63 10.17
C HIS A 261 -2.44 8.62 11.31
N GLY A 262 -3.53 9.39 11.30
CA GLY A 262 -3.85 10.35 12.35
C GLY A 262 -4.82 9.80 13.39
N THR A 263 -4.57 10.09 14.69
CA THR A 263 -5.41 9.55 15.79
C THR A 263 -6.80 10.20 15.89
N ALA A 264 -7.02 11.35 15.25
CA ALA A 264 -8.32 12.03 15.21
C ALA A 264 -9.05 11.81 13.86
N ASP A 265 -8.65 10.79 13.09
CA ASP A 265 -9.32 10.44 11.85
C ASP A 265 -10.74 9.93 12.12
N GLN A 266 -11.74 10.59 11.50
CA GLN A 266 -13.15 10.25 11.63
C GLN A 266 -13.69 9.49 10.40
N SER A 267 -12.89 9.37 9.35
CA SER A 267 -13.24 8.66 8.11
C SER A 267 -12.72 7.24 8.09
N GLN A 268 -11.48 7.08 8.55
CA GLN A 268 -10.82 5.79 8.77
C GLN A 268 -10.39 5.78 10.24
N ILE A 269 -11.22 5.22 11.11
CA ILE A 269 -10.99 5.25 12.56
C ILE A 269 -9.64 4.56 12.87
N TYR A 270 -8.73 5.30 13.47
CA TYR A 270 -7.34 4.89 13.70
C TYR A 270 -7.21 3.52 14.37
N GLU A 271 -7.99 3.29 15.45
CA GLU A 271 -7.98 2.04 16.21
C GLU A 271 -8.55 0.85 15.41
N ASP A 272 -9.49 1.11 14.49
CA ASP A 272 -10.17 0.08 13.71
C ASP A 272 -9.48 -0.19 12.36
N THR A 273 -8.46 0.57 12.01
CA THR A 273 -7.78 0.51 10.71
C THR A 273 -6.28 0.36 10.84
N ALA A 274 -5.54 1.44 11.08
CA ALA A 274 -4.07 1.42 11.11
C ALA A 274 -3.51 0.55 12.23
N VAL A 275 -4.14 0.57 13.43
CA VAL A 275 -3.72 -0.28 14.56
C VAL A 275 -3.96 -1.75 14.24
N VAL A 276 -5.09 -2.08 13.60
CA VAL A 276 -5.40 -3.46 13.17
C VAL A 276 -4.40 -3.93 12.12
N LEU A 277 -4.16 -3.13 11.08
CA LEU A 277 -3.19 -3.46 10.02
C LEU A 277 -1.78 -3.67 10.58
N ALA A 278 -1.32 -2.79 11.48
CA ALA A 278 -0.02 -2.92 12.12
C ALA A 278 0.06 -4.19 13.00
N ALA A 279 -1.02 -4.53 13.72
CA ALA A 279 -1.09 -5.74 14.54
C ALA A 279 -1.10 -7.02 13.68
N GLU A 280 -1.78 -7.03 12.53
CA GLU A 280 -1.72 -8.15 11.59
C GLU A 280 -0.32 -8.33 11.01
N ALA A 281 0.33 -7.23 10.58
CA ALA A 281 1.70 -7.27 10.07
C ALA A 281 2.68 -7.81 11.11
N ASP A 282 2.61 -7.34 12.37
CA ASP A 282 3.44 -7.84 13.49
C ASP A 282 3.19 -9.33 13.75
N ALA A 283 1.93 -9.76 13.78
CA ALA A 283 1.55 -11.15 14.07
C ALA A 283 2.11 -12.16 13.06
N VAL A 284 2.25 -11.77 11.79
CA VAL A 284 2.84 -12.61 10.73
C VAL A 284 4.32 -12.37 10.54
N GLY A 285 4.90 -11.33 11.15
CA GLY A 285 6.30 -10.95 11.00
C GLY A 285 6.60 -10.21 9.69
N LEU A 286 5.61 -9.55 9.10
CA LEU A 286 5.82 -8.67 7.95
C LEU A 286 6.51 -7.38 8.42
N PRO A 287 7.64 -6.95 7.82
CA PRO A 287 8.29 -5.71 8.19
C PRO A 287 7.42 -4.48 7.88
N PHE A 288 7.34 -3.52 8.81
CA PHE A 288 6.61 -2.28 8.58
C PHE A 288 7.16 -1.10 9.39
N SER A 289 6.95 0.12 8.88
CA SER A 289 7.04 1.37 9.64
C SER A 289 5.65 1.89 9.95
N PHE A 290 5.45 2.40 11.17
CA PHE A 290 4.17 2.94 11.60
C PHE A 290 4.32 4.33 12.23
N TYR A 291 3.84 5.34 11.53
CA TYR A 291 3.86 6.74 11.94
C TYR A 291 2.47 7.19 12.36
N THR A 292 2.27 7.30 13.67
CA THR A 292 1.03 7.81 14.26
C THR A 292 1.11 9.32 14.40
N ILE A 293 0.20 10.07 13.77
CA ILE A 293 0.13 11.52 13.88
C ILE A 293 -0.89 11.88 14.96
N GLN A 294 -0.41 12.33 16.11
CA GLN A 294 -1.27 12.68 17.24
C GLN A 294 -2.23 13.83 16.86
N ASP A 295 -3.50 13.66 17.17
CA ASP A 295 -4.58 14.60 16.85
C ASP A 295 -4.71 14.92 15.35
N GLY A 296 -4.05 14.14 14.49
CA GLY A 296 -4.15 14.25 13.04
C GLY A 296 -5.53 13.78 12.54
N PRO A 297 -6.29 14.63 11.83
CA PRO A 297 -7.53 14.21 11.18
C PRO A 297 -7.24 13.49 9.86
N HIS A 298 -8.28 12.99 9.20
CA HIS A 298 -8.18 12.38 7.88
C HIS A 298 -7.50 13.31 6.87
N GLY A 299 -6.48 12.81 6.20
CA GLY A 299 -5.71 13.60 5.21
C GLY A 299 -4.91 14.76 5.80
N PHE A 300 -4.79 14.85 7.12
CA PHE A 300 -4.14 15.96 7.85
C PHE A 300 -4.66 17.34 7.47
N SER A 301 -5.92 17.44 6.98
CA SER A 301 -6.49 18.65 6.39
C SER A 301 -6.57 19.85 7.34
N SER A 302 -6.57 19.63 8.65
CA SER A 302 -6.54 20.67 9.67
C SER A 302 -5.16 20.84 10.34
N VAL A 303 -4.22 19.97 10.04
CA VAL A 303 -2.84 20.07 10.50
C VAL A 303 -2.01 20.68 9.36
N ASN A 304 -1.31 21.78 9.61
CA ASN A 304 -0.38 22.29 8.61
C ASN A 304 0.65 21.18 8.28
N PRO A 305 0.72 20.68 7.02
CA PRO A 305 1.63 19.61 6.65
C PRO A 305 3.10 19.92 6.98
N ASN A 306 3.48 21.19 7.00
CA ASN A 306 4.81 21.63 7.41
C ASN A 306 5.06 21.50 8.93
N ARG A 307 4.06 21.11 9.72
CA ARG A 307 4.18 20.88 11.18
C ARG A 307 4.29 19.40 11.53
N VAL A 308 3.98 18.51 10.59
CA VAL A 308 4.22 17.08 10.73
C VAL A 308 5.67 16.85 10.32
N VAL A 309 6.50 16.54 11.29
CA VAL A 309 7.95 16.31 11.08
C VAL A 309 8.28 14.93 11.63
N ILE A 310 8.73 14.05 10.75
CA ILE A 310 9.17 12.69 11.07
C ILE A 310 10.71 12.70 11.01
N ASN A 311 11.37 12.45 12.13
CA ASN A 311 12.84 12.44 12.21
C ASN A 311 13.53 13.72 11.69
N GLY A 312 12.84 14.85 11.73
CA GLY A 312 13.39 16.14 11.27
C GLY A 312 13.04 16.48 9.82
N ASP A 313 12.28 15.63 9.13
CA ASP A 313 11.91 15.84 7.74
C ASP A 313 10.39 15.76 7.51
N THR A 314 9.94 16.12 6.32
CA THR A 314 8.53 16.07 5.93
C THR A 314 8.07 14.61 5.69
N PRO A 315 6.78 14.29 5.85
CA PRO A 315 6.26 12.96 5.50
C PRO A 315 6.58 12.56 4.05
N LEU A 316 6.54 13.52 3.12
CA LEU A 316 6.90 13.28 1.72
C LEU A 316 8.35 12.81 1.57
N ASN A 317 9.30 13.53 2.16
CA ASN A 317 10.72 13.16 2.06
C ASN A 317 10.99 11.80 2.72
N VAL A 318 10.44 11.57 3.92
CA VAL A 318 10.56 10.27 4.62
C VAL A 318 9.99 9.13 3.76
N THR A 319 8.87 9.37 3.08
CA THR A 319 8.29 8.38 2.16
C THR A 319 9.20 8.10 0.96
N ILE A 320 9.74 9.14 0.33
CA ILE A 320 10.68 8.97 -0.80
C ILE A 320 11.96 8.25 -0.35
N GLU A 321 12.48 8.56 0.84
CA GLU A 321 13.64 7.85 1.40
C GLU A 321 13.33 6.37 1.68
N PHE A 322 12.15 6.08 2.25
CA PHE A 322 11.71 4.71 2.53
C PHE A 322 11.53 3.91 1.23
N ILE A 323 10.89 4.48 0.22
CA ILE A 323 10.79 3.88 -1.12
C ILE A 323 12.18 3.66 -1.71
N SER A 324 13.07 4.66 -1.63
CA SER A 324 14.43 4.58 -2.16
C SER A 324 15.23 3.44 -1.53
N ALA A 325 15.13 3.25 -0.21
CA ALA A 325 15.79 2.16 0.49
C ALA A 325 15.37 0.78 -0.04
N HIS A 326 14.08 0.59 -0.36
CA HIS A 326 13.56 -0.66 -0.90
C HIS A 326 13.93 -0.87 -2.38
N LEU A 327 13.80 0.17 -3.20
CA LEU A 327 13.97 0.03 -4.65
C LEU A 327 15.43 0.05 -5.10
N ASN A 328 16.34 0.67 -4.34
CA ASN A 328 17.75 0.78 -4.69
C ASN A 328 18.67 -0.21 -3.94
N GLY A 329 18.08 -1.22 -3.27
CA GLY A 329 18.84 -2.26 -2.57
C GLY A 329 19.56 -1.78 -1.31
N GLY A 330 19.03 -0.73 -0.66
CA GLY A 330 19.46 -0.28 0.66
C GLY A 330 18.95 -1.20 1.78
N GLU A 331 19.30 -0.88 3.01
CA GLU A 331 18.70 -1.52 4.19
C GLU A 331 17.60 -0.60 4.73
N PRO A 332 16.31 -0.92 4.49
CA PRO A 332 15.20 -0.12 5.02
C PRO A 332 15.23 -0.11 6.55
N ASN A 333 15.03 1.05 7.15
CA ASN A 333 14.81 1.17 8.58
C ASN A 333 13.32 1.08 8.87
N TYR A 334 12.93 0.13 9.71
CA TYR A 334 11.55 -0.03 10.14
C TYR A 334 11.39 0.52 11.55
N GLU A 335 10.47 1.45 11.74
CA GLU A 335 10.26 2.11 13.02
C GLU A 335 8.77 2.36 13.30
N THR A 336 8.42 2.36 14.58
CA THR A 336 7.11 2.79 15.07
C THR A 336 7.28 4.06 15.87
N GLN A 337 6.63 5.14 15.47
CA GLN A 337 6.79 6.45 16.08
C GLN A 337 5.45 7.20 16.19
N THR A 338 5.24 7.86 17.34
CA THR A 338 4.16 8.84 17.49
C THR A 338 4.71 10.25 17.27
N ILE A 339 4.14 10.94 16.31
CA ILE A 339 4.49 12.31 15.91
C ILE A 339 3.52 13.28 16.53
N VAL A 340 4.02 14.22 17.30
CA VAL A 340 3.24 15.35 17.83
C VAL A 340 3.46 16.54 16.89
N PRO A 341 2.44 16.99 16.14
CA PRO A 341 2.59 18.17 15.28
C PRO A 341 2.95 19.42 16.08
N ASN A 342 3.96 20.19 15.62
CA ASN A 342 4.47 21.40 16.29
C ASN A 342 3.50 22.58 16.25
#